data_00bf3dc50b9a2509abb51ae8d3937ec8
#
_entry.id   00bf3dc50b9a2509abb51ae8d3937ec8
#
_cell.length_a   1.000
_cell.length_b   1.000
_cell.length_c   1.000
_cell.angle_alpha   90.00
_cell.angle_beta   90.00
_cell.angle_gamma   90.00
#
_symmetry.space_group_name_H-M   'P 1'
#
loop_
_entity.id
_entity.type
_entity.pdbx_description
1 polymer ?
#
loop_
_entity_poly.entity_id
_entity_poly.type
_entity_poly.pdbx_seq_one_letter_code
_entity_poly.pdbx_strand_id
1 'polypeptide(L)'
;FYQKDYRIKLPNRTLLLRFAGDFGLFRMMKGTVMSYKQMPVRIFELSPSYRLEQSGECVGLKRLRAFTMPDVHCFCRDLKQGLEEYERLFLKYTELTDAMEVEYVVAFRVVREFYEQNKQFITRLLKRIRKPALIELLPERKHYWIMKHEFQEVDSVGGNAQLATVQLDIEDSERYGIFYIDEKGEKRGCIILHSSMGSIERWMYAMLEEAAKELKSGATPSLPLWLSPTQVRLVPVGEQHLKYCLRLADVLEKGQIRADVDDRSETVAKRVRDAEREWVPYVIVVGDKELKAKKLPARVRGLKKLKPLTVKGLTAEVKRKTNGMPFRPLALPKLLSMRPIFVGA
;
A
#
# COMPACT_ATOMS: atom_id res chain seq x y z
N PHE A 1 9.62 13.97 20.68
CA PHE A 1 10.04 14.01 19.26
C PHE A 1 11.39 14.73 19.02
N TYR A 2 11.88 15.56 19.94
CA TYR A 2 13.12 16.35 19.78
C TYR A 2 14.34 15.54 19.29
N GLN A 3 14.43 14.26 19.59
CA GLN A 3 15.53 13.38 19.18
C GLN A 3 15.40 12.87 17.74
N LYS A 4 14.24 13.01 17.11
CA LYS A 4 13.94 12.51 15.75
C LYS A 4 13.78 13.62 14.71
N ASP A 5 14.09 14.89 15.09
CA ASP A 5 13.88 16.05 14.23
C ASP A 5 15.11 16.36 13.38
N TYR A 6 14.92 16.53 12.07
CA TYR A 6 15.89 17.23 11.23
C TYR A 6 15.68 18.73 11.34
N ARG A 7 16.69 19.44 11.83
CA ARG A 7 16.67 20.91 11.98
C ARG A 7 17.64 21.58 11.03
N ILE A 8 17.15 22.57 10.29
CA ILE A 8 17.93 23.38 9.37
C ILE A 8 18.02 24.78 9.96
N LYS A 9 19.22 25.19 10.39
CA LYS A 9 19.46 26.53 10.91
C LYS A 9 19.67 27.50 9.74
N LEU A 10 18.85 28.55 9.70
CA LEU A 10 18.99 29.70 8.80
C LEU A 10 19.38 30.92 9.64
N PRO A 11 19.92 32.00 9.03
CA PRO A 11 20.34 33.18 9.80
C PRO A 11 19.29 33.73 10.76
N ASN A 12 18.03 33.75 10.34
CA ASN A 12 16.92 34.37 11.09
C ASN A 12 15.88 33.37 11.63
N ARG A 13 16.04 32.08 11.39
CA ARG A 13 15.07 31.08 11.83
C ARG A 13 15.63 29.64 11.76
N THR A 14 15.00 28.74 12.50
CA THR A 14 15.23 27.30 12.36
C THR A 14 14.01 26.67 11.67
N LEU A 15 14.27 25.88 10.65
CA LEU A 15 13.26 25.06 9.99
C LEU A 15 13.33 23.63 10.52
N LEU A 16 12.19 22.96 10.55
CA LEU A 16 12.08 21.53 10.82
C LEU A 16 11.60 20.83 9.54
N LEU A 17 12.27 19.75 9.15
CA LEU A 17 11.67 18.84 8.19
C LEU A 17 10.50 18.14 8.88
N ARG A 18 9.37 18.08 8.20
CA ARG A 18 8.15 17.47 8.75
C ARG A 18 8.37 15.98 9.03
N PHE A 19 8.07 15.52 10.23
CA PHE A 19 8.18 14.11 10.61
C PHE A 19 6.83 13.37 10.58
N ALA A 20 5.72 14.10 10.36
CA ALA A 20 4.35 13.63 10.15
C ALA A 20 3.54 14.65 9.35
N GLY A 21 2.43 14.25 8.77
CA GLY A 21 1.53 15.11 8.00
C GLY A 21 0.76 16.12 8.84
N ASP A 22 0.47 15.78 10.09
CA ASP A 22 -0.48 16.46 10.99
C ASP A 22 -0.26 17.98 11.11
N PHE A 23 0.95 18.43 11.35
CA PHE A 23 1.23 19.82 11.70
C PHE A 23 0.89 20.82 10.59
N GLY A 24 1.16 20.49 9.34
CA GLY A 24 0.79 21.31 8.20
C GLY A 24 -0.71 21.38 8.02
N LEU A 25 -1.36 20.23 8.14
CA LEU A 25 -2.81 20.10 8.04
C LEU A 25 -3.51 20.87 9.16
N PHE A 26 -3.08 20.71 10.41
CA PHE A 26 -3.69 21.39 11.55
C PHE A 26 -3.59 22.91 11.47
N ARG A 27 -2.45 23.41 10.97
CA ARG A 27 -2.29 24.84 10.72
C ARG A 27 -3.26 25.36 9.65
N MET A 28 -3.52 24.58 8.61
CA MET A 28 -4.50 24.88 7.59
C MET A 28 -5.92 24.84 8.17
N MET A 29 -6.25 23.79 8.94
CA MET A 29 -7.58 23.61 9.53
C MET A 29 -7.92 24.66 10.57
N LYS A 30 -6.94 25.17 11.32
CA LYS A 30 -7.15 26.29 12.26
C LYS A 30 -7.74 27.54 11.61
N GLY A 31 -7.40 27.80 10.34
CA GLY A 31 -7.94 28.91 9.56
C GLY A 31 -9.25 28.60 8.82
N THR A 32 -9.77 27.39 8.96
CA THR A 32 -10.96 26.92 8.23
C THR A 32 -12.19 27.01 9.10
N VAL A 33 -13.28 27.56 8.54
CA VAL A 33 -14.61 27.54 9.19
C VAL A 33 -15.38 26.34 8.66
N MET A 34 -15.63 25.36 9.53
CA MET A 34 -16.43 24.17 9.22
C MET A 34 -17.84 24.31 9.82
N SER A 35 -18.85 23.82 9.12
CA SER A 35 -20.22 23.69 9.63
C SER A 35 -20.50 22.23 10.01
N TYR A 36 -21.34 22.01 11.02
CA TYR A 36 -21.82 20.67 11.37
C TYR A 36 -22.41 19.89 10.18
N LYS A 37 -22.96 20.60 9.17
CA LYS A 37 -23.51 20.00 7.95
C LYS A 37 -22.45 19.39 7.04
N GLN A 38 -21.19 19.81 7.18
CA GLN A 38 -20.05 19.32 6.39
C GLN A 38 -19.35 18.14 7.07
N MET A 39 -19.65 17.91 8.36
CA MET A 39 -19.01 16.85 9.14
C MET A 39 -19.53 15.45 8.76
N PRO A 40 -18.68 14.43 8.67
CA PRO A 40 -17.25 14.50 8.89
C PRO A 40 -16.48 15.06 7.67
N VAL A 41 -15.51 15.92 7.94
CA VAL A 41 -14.56 16.38 6.90
C VAL A 41 -13.40 15.41 6.82
N ARG A 42 -13.10 14.89 5.62
CA ARG A 42 -12.01 13.93 5.38
C ARG A 42 -10.98 14.56 4.47
N ILE A 43 -9.73 14.52 4.87
CA ILE A 43 -8.61 15.06 4.10
C ILE A 43 -7.56 13.97 3.92
N PHE A 44 -7.22 13.72 2.66
CA PHE A 44 -6.15 12.82 2.27
C PHE A 44 -4.91 13.63 1.90
N GLU A 45 -3.75 13.19 2.38
CA GLU A 45 -2.46 13.73 1.97
C GLU A 45 -1.50 12.59 1.66
N LEU A 46 -0.82 12.66 0.51
CA LEU A 46 0.35 11.85 0.25
C LEU A 46 1.57 12.60 0.81
N SER A 47 1.93 12.26 2.04
CA SER A 47 2.80 13.05 2.91
C SER A 47 4.25 12.55 2.88
N PRO A 48 5.22 13.33 2.35
CA PRO A 48 6.63 13.04 2.60
C PRO A 48 6.95 13.35 4.06
N SER A 49 7.61 12.42 4.74
CA SER A 49 7.97 12.54 6.15
C SER A 49 9.44 12.19 6.36
N TYR A 50 10.06 12.86 7.34
CA TYR A 50 11.49 12.75 7.62
C TYR A 50 11.72 12.49 9.10
N ARG A 51 12.47 11.44 9.44
CA ARG A 51 12.82 11.11 10.83
C ARG A 51 14.30 10.88 10.95
N LEU A 52 14.94 11.61 11.86
CA LEU A 52 16.36 11.45 12.19
C LEU A 52 16.55 10.14 12.96
N GLU A 53 16.53 9.02 12.23
CA GLU A 53 16.88 7.73 12.80
C GLU A 53 18.38 7.68 13.08
N GLN A 54 18.75 7.17 14.25
CA GLN A 54 20.16 7.07 14.66
C GLN A 54 20.89 6.02 13.81
N SER A 55 22.23 6.03 13.88
CA SER A 55 23.04 4.99 13.23
C SER A 55 22.64 3.61 13.77
N GLY A 56 22.42 2.65 12.88
CA GLY A 56 21.97 1.30 13.22
C GLY A 56 20.45 1.12 13.40
N GLU A 57 19.65 2.21 13.44
CA GLU A 57 18.18 2.09 13.51
C GLU A 57 17.50 1.86 12.15
N CYS A 58 18.15 2.25 11.06
CA CYS A 58 17.61 2.02 9.71
C CYS A 58 17.69 0.55 9.32
N VAL A 59 16.60 -0.01 8.79
CA VAL A 59 16.52 -1.42 8.41
C VAL A 59 15.82 -1.53 7.05
N GLY A 60 16.57 -1.66 5.97
CA GLY A 60 16.05 -1.80 4.61
C GLY A 60 14.93 -0.81 4.31
N LEU A 61 13.80 -1.29 3.76
CA LEU A 61 12.60 -0.47 3.54
C LEU A 61 11.66 -0.42 4.76
N LYS A 62 11.95 -1.19 5.82
CA LYS A 62 11.15 -1.26 7.05
C LYS A 62 11.26 0.04 7.87
N ARG A 63 12.46 0.63 7.97
CA ARG A 63 12.73 1.83 8.75
C ARG A 63 13.70 2.76 8.04
N LEU A 64 13.18 3.89 7.58
CA LEU A 64 13.86 4.86 6.73
C LEU A 64 13.89 6.24 7.39
N ARG A 65 14.84 7.07 6.97
CA ARG A 65 14.93 8.48 7.35
C ARG A 65 14.01 9.39 6.54
N ALA A 66 13.69 8.99 5.32
CA ALA A 66 12.73 9.66 4.44
C ALA A 66 11.77 8.62 3.86
N PHE A 67 10.48 8.88 3.92
CA PHE A 67 9.44 7.97 3.47
C PHE A 67 8.16 8.72 3.14
N THR A 68 7.26 8.07 2.41
CA THR A 68 6.00 8.67 1.95
C THR A 68 4.82 7.93 2.58
N MET A 69 3.95 8.68 3.27
CA MET A 69 2.74 8.12 3.92
C MET A 69 1.46 8.63 3.25
N PRO A 70 0.55 7.74 2.88
CA PRO A 70 -0.83 8.10 2.54
C PRO A 70 -1.64 8.28 3.83
N ASP A 71 -1.74 9.51 4.31
CA ASP A 71 -2.44 9.86 5.53
C ASP A 71 -3.87 10.32 5.25
N VAL A 72 -4.80 9.92 6.11
CA VAL A 72 -6.19 10.39 6.10
C VAL A 72 -6.55 10.95 7.48
N HIS A 73 -6.97 12.19 7.52
CA HIS A 73 -7.50 12.80 8.73
C HIS A 73 -9.01 13.02 8.59
N CYS A 74 -9.76 12.60 9.60
CA CYS A 74 -11.20 12.83 9.66
C CYS A 74 -11.53 13.73 10.85
N PHE A 75 -12.18 14.84 10.57
CA PHE A 75 -12.70 15.77 11.59
C PHE A 75 -14.18 15.44 11.79
N CYS A 76 -14.52 14.95 12.98
CA CYS A 76 -15.84 14.45 13.32
C CYS A 76 -16.48 15.35 14.39
N ARG A 77 -17.80 15.55 14.34
CA ARG A 77 -18.51 16.44 15.25
C ARG A 77 -18.59 15.93 16.70
N ASP A 78 -18.60 14.59 16.87
CA ASP A 78 -18.76 13.94 18.15
C ASP A 78 -18.12 12.54 18.17
N LEU A 79 -18.06 11.92 19.33
CA LEU A 79 -17.48 10.58 19.50
C LEU A 79 -18.23 9.51 18.68
N LYS A 80 -19.56 9.62 18.57
CA LYS A 80 -20.35 8.66 17.77
C LYS A 80 -19.91 8.65 16.32
N GLN A 81 -19.84 9.84 15.71
CA GLN A 81 -19.36 9.97 14.33
C GLN A 81 -17.89 9.57 14.21
N GLY A 82 -17.07 9.87 15.22
CA GLY A 82 -15.68 9.40 15.30
C GLY A 82 -15.56 7.89 15.26
N LEU A 83 -16.37 7.16 16.01
CA LEU A 83 -16.37 5.69 16.00
C LEU A 83 -16.91 5.12 14.68
N GLU A 84 -17.90 5.73 14.05
CA GLU A 84 -18.41 5.34 12.73
C GLU A 84 -17.31 5.48 11.66
N GLU A 85 -16.57 6.59 11.66
CA GLU A 85 -15.45 6.81 10.74
C GLU A 85 -14.25 5.91 11.07
N TYR A 86 -13.99 5.64 12.34
CA TYR A 86 -12.96 4.67 12.77
C TYR A 86 -13.25 3.28 12.20
N GLU A 87 -14.49 2.79 12.31
CA GLU A 87 -14.91 1.51 11.73
C GLU A 87 -14.72 1.52 10.22
N ARG A 88 -15.11 2.59 9.53
CA ARG A 88 -14.95 2.74 8.08
C ARG A 88 -13.48 2.61 7.66
N LEU A 89 -12.58 3.34 8.32
CA LEU A 89 -11.14 3.30 8.03
C LEU A 89 -10.54 1.93 8.37
N PHE A 90 -10.90 1.35 9.52
CA PHE A 90 -10.44 0.02 9.93
C PHE A 90 -10.76 -1.02 8.86
N LEU A 91 -12.01 -1.06 8.40
CA LEU A 91 -12.46 -2.01 7.38
C LEU A 91 -11.84 -1.73 6.00
N LYS A 92 -11.66 -0.44 5.66
CA LYS A 92 -10.99 -0.08 4.40
C LYS A 92 -9.53 -0.51 4.40
N TYR A 93 -8.85 -0.35 5.52
CA TYR A 93 -7.46 -0.80 5.64
C TYR A 93 -7.33 -2.33 5.65
N THR A 94 -8.32 -3.04 6.22
CA THR A 94 -8.43 -4.50 6.08
C THR A 94 -8.52 -4.90 4.61
N GLU A 95 -9.48 -4.33 3.87
CA GLU A 95 -9.67 -4.60 2.44
C GLU A 95 -8.40 -4.36 1.62
N LEU A 96 -7.70 -3.24 1.88
CA LEU A 96 -6.47 -2.90 1.17
C LEU A 96 -5.31 -3.83 1.54
N THR A 97 -5.21 -4.24 2.81
CA THR A 97 -4.17 -5.18 3.26
C THR A 97 -4.39 -6.57 2.65
N ASP A 98 -5.64 -7.05 2.63
CA ASP A 98 -6.01 -8.31 1.99
C ASP A 98 -5.72 -8.27 0.47
N ALA A 99 -5.98 -7.13 -0.19
CA ALA A 99 -5.69 -6.95 -1.61
C ALA A 99 -4.19 -6.94 -1.94
N MET A 100 -3.34 -6.61 -0.98
CA MET A 100 -1.88 -6.70 -1.10
C MET A 100 -1.35 -8.08 -0.70
N GLU A 101 -2.22 -9.02 -0.31
CA GLU A 101 -1.86 -10.39 0.06
C GLU A 101 -0.82 -10.44 1.20
N VAL A 102 -0.90 -9.48 2.14
CA VAL A 102 -0.02 -9.41 3.32
C VAL A 102 -0.76 -9.90 4.55
N GLU A 103 -0.16 -10.87 5.23
CA GLU A 103 -0.66 -11.32 6.53
C GLU A 103 -0.33 -10.32 7.64
N TYR A 104 -1.28 -10.10 8.55
CA TYR A 104 -1.11 -9.20 9.67
C TYR A 104 -1.83 -9.67 10.92
N VAL A 105 -1.33 -9.26 12.05
CA VAL A 105 -1.99 -9.36 13.35
C VAL A 105 -2.45 -7.98 13.80
N VAL A 106 -3.46 -7.93 14.66
CA VAL A 106 -4.04 -6.67 15.12
C VAL A 106 -3.63 -6.42 16.56
N ALA A 107 -3.20 -5.20 16.85
CA ALA A 107 -3.00 -4.71 18.21
C ALA A 107 -3.86 -3.48 18.44
N PHE A 108 -4.56 -3.42 19.57
CA PHE A 108 -5.21 -2.22 20.09
C PHE A 108 -4.46 -1.70 21.31
N ARG A 109 -4.25 -0.39 21.35
CA ARG A 109 -3.85 0.33 22.55
C ARG A 109 -4.98 1.26 22.94
N VAL A 110 -5.49 1.12 24.13
CA VAL A 110 -6.71 1.81 24.54
C VAL A 110 -6.67 2.11 26.04
N VAL A 111 -7.15 3.30 26.42
CA VAL A 111 -7.32 3.65 27.82
C VAL A 111 -8.37 2.72 28.45
N ARG A 112 -8.06 2.15 29.62
CA ARG A 112 -8.90 1.13 30.28
C ARG A 112 -10.36 1.55 30.43
N GLU A 113 -10.61 2.75 30.94
CA GLU A 113 -11.96 3.27 31.11
C GLU A 113 -12.72 3.33 29.78
N PHE A 114 -12.08 3.84 28.73
CA PHE A 114 -12.67 3.89 27.39
C PHE A 114 -12.93 2.49 26.81
N TYR A 115 -12.04 1.54 27.08
CA TYR A 115 -12.23 0.15 26.66
C TYR A 115 -13.47 -0.47 27.30
N GLU A 116 -13.66 -0.32 28.61
CA GLU A 116 -14.82 -0.90 29.30
C GLU A 116 -16.14 -0.34 28.74
N GLN A 117 -16.19 0.94 28.41
CA GLN A 117 -17.36 1.58 27.79
C GLN A 117 -17.59 1.16 26.34
N ASN A 118 -16.52 0.81 25.61
CA ASN A 118 -16.55 0.57 24.15
C ASN A 118 -16.10 -0.85 23.75
N LYS A 119 -16.02 -1.79 24.67
CA LYS A 119 -15.59 -3.18 24.44
C LYS A 119 -16.39 -3.87 23.31
N GLN A 120 -17.70 -3.61 23.26
CA GLN A 120 -18.55 -4.17 22.21
C GLN A 120 -18.19 -3.66 20.80
N PHE A 121 -17.79 -2.39 20.70
CA PHE A 121 -17.32 -1.81 19.43
C PHE A 121 -16.07 -2.53 18.92
N ILE A 122 -15.05 -2.67 19.76
CA ILE A 122 -13.80 -3.38 19.41
C ILE A 122 -14.09 -4.84 19.04
N THR A 123 -14.91 -5.53 19.86
CA THR A 123 -15.30 -6.92 19.61
C THR A 123 -16.02 -7.07 18.26
N ARG A 124 -16.88 -6.13 17.90
CA ARG A 124 -17.58 -6.12 16.60
C ARG A 124 -16.62 -5.98 15.44
N LEU A 125 -15.63 -5.08 15.52
CA LEU A 125 -14.59 -4.92 14.51
C LEU A 125 -13.83 -6.23 14.28
N LEU A 126 -13.33 -6.86 15.34
CA LEU A 126 -12.56 -8.10 15.27
C LEU A 126 -13.38 -9.27 14.72
N LYS A 127 -14.66 -9.38 15.10
CA LYS A 127 -15.56 -10.40 14.54
C LYS A 127 -15.77 -10.21 13.03
N ARG A 128 -15.84 -8.96 12.53
CA ARG A 128 -16.00 -8.69 11.09
C ARG A 128 -14.81 -9.14 10.27
N ILE A 129 -13.60 -8.95 10.78
CA ILE A 129 -12.37 -9.35 10.09
C ILE A 129 -11.92 -10.78 10.43
N ARG A 130 -12.58 -11.44 11.38
CA ARG A 130 -12.28 -12.80 11.86
C ARG A 130 -10.83 -12.99 12.32
N LYS A 131 -10.27 -11.98 12.96
CA LYS A 131 -8.91 -12.04 13.52
C LYS A 131 -8.93 -11.78 15.01
N PRO A 132 -8.06 -12.43 15.81
CA PRO A 132 -7.80 -12.06 17.19
C PRO A 132 -7.01 -10.73 17.23
N ALA A 133 -6.97 -10.12 18.41
CA ALA A 133 -6.12 -8.96 18.64
C ALA A 133 -5.44 -9.02 20.00
N LEU A 134 -4.25 -8.44 20.08
CA LEU A 134 -3.63 -8.07 21.33
C LEU A 134 -4.26 -6.76 21.81
N ILE A 135 -4.75 -6.72 23.05
CA ILE A 135 -5.31 -5.52 23.66
C ILE A 135 -4.38 -5.04 24.78
N GLU A 136 -3.72 -3.92 24.57
CA GLU A 136 -2.94 -3.22 25.58
C GLU A 136 -3.84 -2.20 26.29
N LEU A 137 -4.15 -2.45 27.57
CA LEU A 137 -4.95 -1.54 28.39
C LEU A 137 -4.06 -0.55 29.14
N LEU A 138 -4.15 0.70 28.76
CA LEU A 138 -3.43 1.78 29.42
C LEU A 138 -4.20 2.23 30.68
N PRO A 139 -3.54 2.35 31.85
CA PRO A 139 -4.22 2.77 33.07
C PRO A 139 -4.76 4.20 32.99
N GLU A 140 -4.07 5.07 32.25
CA GLU A 140 -4.40 6.48 32.04
C GLU A 140 -4.02 6.94 30.64
N ARG A 141 -4.60 8.05 30.21
CA ARG A 141 -4.27 8.67 28.91
C ARG A 141 -2.93 9.42 29.01
N LYS A 142 -1.94 8.97 28.22
CA LYS A 142 -0.61 9.60 28.10
C LYS A 142 -0.39 10.29 26.75
N HIS A 143 -1.31 10.12 25.82
CA HIS A 143 -1.22 10.59 24.44
C HIS A 143 -2.47 11.41 24.08
N TYR A 144 -2.43 12.12 22.94
CA TYR A 144 -3.59 12.83 22.41
C TYR A 144 -4.75 11.88 22.04
N TRP A 145 -4.43 10.63 21.69
CA TRP A 145 -5.43 9.61 21.38
C TRP A 145 -5.86 8.83 22.63
N ILE A 146 -7.12 8.43 22.63
CA ILE A 146 -7.71 7.57 23.70
C ILE A 146 -7.72 6.09 23.31
N MET A 147 -7.73 5.80 22.01
CA MET A 147 -7.67 4.48 21.42
C MET A 147 -6.92 4.55 20.08
N LYS A 148 -6.12 3.54 19.82
CA LYS A 148 -5.58 3.30 18.48
C LYS A 148 -5.48 1.81 18.18
N HIS A 149 -5.52 1.43 16.90
CA HIS A 149 -5.10 0.11 16.48
C HIS A 149 -3.87 0.18 15.58
N GLU A 150 -3.21 -0.93 15.47
CA GLU A 150 -2.07 -1.15 14.59
C GLU A 150 -2.24 -2.49 13.88
N PHE A 151 -2.10 -2.50 12.56
CA PHE A 151 -1.88 -3.73 11.82
C PHE A 151 -0.38 -3.98 11.82
N GLN A 152 0.03 -5.14 12.29
CA GLN A 152 1.43 -5.53 12.42
C GLN A 152 1.70 -6.70 11.50
N GLU A 153 2.56 -6.52 10.53
CA GLU A 153 3.13 -7.61 9.75
C GLU A 153 4.19 -8.30 10.59
N VAL A 154 4.23 -9.63 10.53
CA VAL A 154 5.30 -10.45 11.13
C VAL A 154 6.21 -10.90 10.00
N ASP A 155 7.46 -10.42 10.00
CA ASP A 155 8.41 -10.67 8.92
C ASP A 155 8.95 -12.10 8.91
N SER A 156 9.67 -12.45 7.86
CA SER A 156 10.18 -13.80 7.62
C SER A 156 11.23 -14.28 8.63
N VAL A 157 11.72 -13.42 9.51
CA VAL A 157 12.70 -13.72 10.57
C VAL A 157 12.13 -13.54 11.99
N GLY A 158 10.81 -13.33 12.11
CA GLY A 158 10.12 -13.21 13.40
C GLY A 158 10.13 -11.81 14.01
N GLY A 159 10.60 -10.80 13.27
CA GLY A 159 10.40 -9.39 13.63
C GLY A 159 9.00 -8.92 13.24
N ASN A 160 8.66 -7.68 13.57
CA ASN A 160 7.38 -7.09 13.19
C ASN A 160 7.51 -5.68 12.63
N ALA A 161 6.57 -5.29 11.77
CA ALA A 161 6.45 -3.94 11.22
C ALA A 161 5.02 -3.44 11.32
N GLN A 162 4.85 -2.24 11.91
CA GLN A 162 3.55 -1.58 11.90
C GLN A 162 3.22 -1.11 10.49
N LEU A 163 2.08 -1.54 10.00
CA LEU A 163 1.49 -1.09 8.73
C LEU A 163 0.43 -0.02 9.01
N ALA A 164 -0.84 -0.35 8.80
CA ALA A 164 -1.94 0.60 8.97
C ALA A 164 -2.23 0.93 10.45
N THR A 165 -2.75 2.13 10.68
CA THR A 165 -3.18 2.60 11.99
C THR A 165 -4.34 3.59 11.86
N VAL A 166 -5.22 3.60 12.84
CA VAL A 166 -6.16 4.69 13.12
C VAL A 166 -6.06 5.06 14.58
N GLN A 167 -5.98 6.34 14.88
CA GLN A 167 -5.87 6.91 16.22
C GLN A 167 -7.08 7.81 16.46
N LEU A 168 -7.79 7.59 17.55
CA LEU A 168 -8.95 8.37 17.97
C LEU A 168 -8.50 9.45 18.93
N ASP A 169 -8.38 10.67 18.44
CA ASP A 169 -7.91 11.84 19.16
C ASP A 169 -9.09 12.67 19.69
N ILE A 170 -9.03 12.96 20.98
CA ILE A 170 -10.04 13.72 21.71
C ILE A 170 -9.49 15.04 22.28
N GLU A 171 -8.27 15.43 21.92
CA GLU A 171 -7.57 16.58 22.53
C GLU A 171 -7.12 17.64 21.53
N ASP A 172 -6.51 17.21 20.43
CA ASP A 172 -5.76 18.13 19.55
C ASP A 172 -6.65 19.17 18.85
N SER A 173 -7.95 18.92 18.70
CA SER A 173 -8.88 19.89 18.17
C SER A 173 -8.85 21.21 18.97
N GLU A 174 -8.99 21.13 20.28
CA GLU A 174 -8.94 22.31 21.16
C GLU A 174 -7.52 22.90 21.22
N ARG A 175 -6.52 22.03 21.37
CA ARG A 175 -5.11 22.41 21.45
C ARG A 175 -4.62 23.20 20.25
N TYR A 176 -5.07 22.84 19.04
CA TYR A 176 -4.69 23.53 17.79
C TYR A 176 -5.71 24.56 17.34
N GLY A 177 -6.81 24.75 18.07
CA GLY A 177 -7.85 25.74 17.75
C GLY A 177 -8.62 25.38 16.48
N ILE A 178 -8.94 24.09 16.29
CA ILE A 178 -9.73 23.57 15.18
C ILE A 178 -11.17 23.38 15.65
N PHE A 179 -12.13 24.10 15.04
CA PHE A 179 -13.52 24.13 15.47
C PHE A 179 -14.48 23.96 14.30
N TYR A 180 -15.68 23.49 14.61
CA TYR A 180 -16.82 23.61 13.71
C TYR A 180 -17.93 24.46 14.36
N ILE A 181 -18.83 24.96 13.54
CA ILE A 181 -20.01 25.69 14.01
C ILE A 181 -21.17 24.70 14.08
N ASP A 182 -21.77 24.56 15.26
CA ASP A 182 -22.90 23.69 15.49
C ASP A 182 -24.24 24.26 14.99
N GLU A 183 -25.35 23.59 15.25
CA GLU A 183 -26.71 23.95 14.84
C GLU A 183 -27.19 25.25 15.48
N LYS A 184 -26.60 25.62 16.62
CA LYS A 184 -26.93 26.82 17.37
C LYS A 184 -26.03 28.03 17.01
N GLY A 185 -25.08 27.82 16.10
CA GLY A 185 -24.06 28.83 15.75
C GLY A 185 -22.88 28.90 16.73
N GLU A 186 -22.75 27.96 17.63
CA GLU A 186 -21.66 27.91 18.62
C GLU A 186 -20.43 27.14 18.07
N LYS A 187 -19.26 27.59 18.50
CA LYS A 187 -18.00 26.89 18.22
C LYS A 187 -17.89 25.63 19.08
N ARG A 188 -17.62 24.50 18.44
CA ARG A 188 -17.38 23.20 19.10
C ARG A 188 -16.07 22.61 18.63
N GLY A 189 -15.34 22.01 19.55
CA GLY A 189 -14.21 21.13 19.24
C GLY A 189 -14.68 19.89 18.49
N CYS A 190 -13.82 19.30 17.68
CA CYS A 190 -14.11 18.07 16.95
C CYS A 190 -13.27 16.88 17.48
N ILE A 191 -13.75 15.69 17.26
CA ILE A 191 -12.95 14.47 17.37
C ILE A 191 -12.14 14.34 16.09
N ILE A 192 -10.84 14.05 16.22
CA ILE A 192 -9.96 13.87 15.06
C ILE A 192 -9.54 12.40 14.94
N LEU A 193 -9.67 11.83 13.76
CA LEU A 193 -9.02 10.56 13.45
C LEU A 193 -7.74 10.83 12.68
N HIS A 194 -6.62 10.44 13.26
CA HIS A 194 -5.34 10.36 12.55
C HIS A 194 -5.21 8.96 12.01
N SER A 195 -5.11 8.82 10.72
CA SER A 195 -4.98 7.50 10.13
C SER A 195 -3.98 7.45 9.00
N SER A 196 -3.33 6.32 8.86
CA SER A 196 -2.37 6.04 7.81
C SER A 196 -2.41 4.57 7.44
N MET A 197 -2.23 4.28 6.17
CA MET A 197 -1.90 2.92 5.74
C MET A 197 -0.46 2.51 6.11
N GLY A 198 0.36 3.41 6.62
CA GLY A 198 1.79 3.25 6.74
C GLY A 198 2.53 3.69 5.48
N SER A 199 3.87 3.73 5.51
CA SER A 199 4.62 4.23 4.36
C SER A 199 4.57 3.27 3.17
N ILE A 200 4.63 3.84 1.95
CA ILE A 200 4.70 3.07 0.70
C ILE A 200 5.90 2.12 0.72
N GLU A 201 7.04 2.60 1.19
CA GLU A 201 8.28 1.81 1.28
C GLU A 201 8.12 0.61 2.23
N ARG A 202 7.40 0.80 3.34
CA ARG A 202 7.14 -0.29 4.29
C ARG A 202 6.16 -1.32 3.73
N TRP A 203 5.23 -0.93 2.89
CA TRP A 203 4.39 -1.86 2.15
C TRP A 203 5.18 -2.67 1.12
N MET A 204 6.15 -2.04 0.43
CA MET A 204 7.07 -2.78 -0.43
C MET A 204 7.87 -3.81 0.39
N TYR A 205 8.35 -3.41 1.58
CA TYR A 205 9.02 -4.34 2.51
C TYR A 205 8.09 -5.50 2.88
N ALA A 206 6.87 -5.25 3.34
CA ALA A 206 5.94 -6.29 3.77
C ALA A 206 5.63 -7.30 2.65
N MET A 207 5.39 -6.83 1.42
CA MET A 207 5.17 -7.71 0.28
C MET A 207 6.40 -8.56 -0.06
N LEU A 208 7.60 -8.03 0.10
CA LEU A 208 8.85 -8.79 -0.10
C LEU A 208 9.06 -9.81 1.02
N GLU A 209 8.67 -9.51 2.26
CA GLU A 209 8.70 -10.45 3.38
C GLU A 209 7.69 -11.59 3.20
N GLU A 210 6.48 -11.33 2.69
CA GLU A 210 5.54 -12.40 2.31
C GLU A 210 6.15 -13.31 1.23
N ALA A 211 6.75 -12.72 0.20
CA ALA A 211 7.45 -13.50 -0.82
C ALA A 211 8.63 -14.31 -0.25
N ALA A 212 9.34 -13.80 0.76
CA ALA A 212 10.39 -14.52 1.47
C ALA A 212 9.84 -15.71 2.29
N LYS A 213 8.66 -15.55 2.91
CA LYS A 213 7.95 -16.65 3.59
C LYS A 213 7.53 -17.74 2.61
N GLU A 214 6.98 -17.36 1.44
CA GLU A 214 6.66 -18.30 0.35
C GLU A 214 7.90 -19.09 -0.08
N LEU A 215 9.04 -18.40 -0.31
CA LEU A 215 10.30 -19.04 -0.68
C LEU A 215 10.79 -20.04 0.39
N LYS A 216 10.72 -19.66 1.67
CA LYS A 216 11.08 -20.56 2.79
C LYS A 216 10.19 -21.80 2.86
N SER A 217 8.93 -21.71 2.45
CA SER A 217 8.00 -22.83 2.38
C SER A 217 8.19 -23.70 1.12
N GLY A 218 9.14 -23.34 0.23
CA GLY A 218 9.39 -24.03 -1.04
C GLY A 218 8.46 -23.63 -2.18
N ALA A 219 7.63 -22.60 -1.99
CA ALA A 219 6.79 -22.04 -3.03
C ALA A 219 7.59 -21.08 -3.93
N THR A 220 7.05 -20.77 -5.10
CA THR A 220 7.63 -19.76 -5.99
C THR A 220 7.10 -18.39 -5.60
N PRO A 221 7.94 -17.47 -5.10
CA PRO A 221 7.50 -16.18 -4.63
C PRO A 221 6.89 -15.36 -5.77
N SER A 222 5.84 -14.60 -5.47
CA SER A 222 5.16 -13.74 -6.44
C SER A 222 4.67 -12.45 -5.78
N LEU A 223 4.45 -11.42 -6.59
CA LEU A 223 3.71 -10.24 -6.17
C LEU A 223 2.23 -10.40 -6.55
N PRO A 224 1.31 -9.75 -5.86
CA PRO A 224 -0.08 -9.64 -6.30
C PRO A 224 -0.15 -9.19 -7.76
N LEU A 225 -0.96 -9.86 -8.56
CA LEU A 225 -0.96 -9.65 -10.03
C LEU A 225 -1.23 -8.20 -10.43
N TRP A 226 -2.06 -7.48 -9.68
CA TRP A 226 -2.38 -6.08 -9.94
C TRP A 226 -1.21 -5.13 -9.63
N LEU A 227 -0.26 -5.53 -8.78
CA LEU A 227 0.97 -4.79 -8.45
C LEU A 227 2.17 -5.18 -9.34
N SER A 228 2.11 -6.31 -10.06
CA SER A 228 3.22 -6.72 -10.94
C SER A 228 3.51 -5.64 -12.00
N PRO A 229 4.73 -5.07 -12.08
CA PRO A 229 5.04 -3.99 -13.04
C PRO A 229 4.79 -4.39 -14.49
N THR A 230 5.20 -5.61 -14.86
CA THR A 230 4.85 -6.28 -16.11
C THR A 230 4.02 -7.51 -15.76
N GLN A 231 2.83 -7.66 -16.35
CA GLN A 231 1.96 -8.81 -16.11
C GLN A 231 2.17 -9.92 -17.14
N VAL A 232 2.44 -9.54 -18.39
CA VAL A 232 2.69 -10.47 -19.49
C VAL A 232 3.96 -10.06 -20.24
N ARG A 233 4.91 -10.98 -20.43
CA ARG A 233 6.04 -10.80 -21.31
C ARG A 233 5.94 -11.70 -22.52
N LEU A 234 6.07 -11.09 -23.69
CA LEU A 234 6.09 -11.79 -24.98
C LEU A 234 7.54 -11.93 -25.44
N VAL A 235 7.95 -13.13 -25.82
CA VAL A 235 9.32 -13.45 -26.23
C VAL A 235 9.27 -13.96 -27.67
N PRO A 236 9.52 -13.11 -28.70
CA PRO A 236 9.61 -13.57 -30.08
C PRO A 236 10.81 -14.49 -30.27
N VAL A 237 10.64 -15.64 -30.94
CA VAL A 237 11.76 -16.57 -31.23
C VAL A 237 12.75 -15.95 -32.20
N GLY A 238 12.27 -15.24 -33.20
CA GLY A 238 13.05 -14.52 -34.18
C GLY A 238 12.42 -13.20 -34.57
N GLU A 239 13.12 -12.38 -35.32
CA GLU A 239 12.70 -11.04 -35.71
C GLU A 239 11.35 -11.01 -36.48
N GLN A 240 11.11 -12.05 -37.30
CA GLN A 240 9.85 -12.22 -38.03
C GLN A 240 8.62 -12.32 -37.12
N HIS A 241 8.79 -12.70 -35.84
CA HIS A 241 7.70 -12.83 -34.86
C HIS A 241 7.44 -11.53 -34.08
N LEU A 242 8.37 -10.56 -34.14
CA LEU A 242 8.30 -9.31 -33.37
C LEU A 242 7.02 -8.52 -33.67
N LYS A 243 6.66 -8.37 -34.94
CA LYS A 243 5.45 -7.63 -35.35
C LYS A 243 4.17 -8.25 -34.77
N TYR A 244 4.12 -9.58 -34.66
CA TYR A 244 2.98 -10.26 -34.01
C TYR A 244 2.95 -10.00 -32.51
N CYS A 245 4.10 -10.11 -31.82
CA CYS A 245 4.22 -9.82 -30.40
C CYS A 245 3.78 -8.38 -30.06
N LEU A 246 4.20 -7.39 -30.86
CA LEU A 246 3.78 -6.00 -30.66
C LEU A 246 2.26 -5.82 -30.77
N ARG A 247 1.65 -6.39 -31.82
CA ARG A 247 0.18 -6.35 -31.98
C ARG A 247 -0.53 -7.04 -30.81
N LEU A 248 0.01 -8.17 -30.35
CA LEU A 248 -0.55 -8.88 -29.20
C LEU A 248 -0.43 -8.07 -27.91
N ALA A 249 0.71 -7.42 -27.67
CA ALA A 249 0.90 -6.51 -26.54
C ALA A 249 -0.10 -5.34 -26.59
N ASP A 250 -0.35 -4.76 -27.78
CA ASP A 250 -1.36 -3.68 -27.93
C ASP A 250 -2.78 -4.15 -27.62
N VAL A 251 -3.12 -5.38 -28.00
CA VAL A 251 -4.43 -5.99 -27.65
C VAL A 251 -4.56 -6.20 -26.15
N LEU A 252 -3.51 -6.67 -25.49
CA LEU A 252 -3.48 -6.86 -24.05
C LEU A 252 -3.55 -5.52 -23.31
N GLU A 253 -2.84 -4.50 -23.76
CA GLU A 253 -2.87 -3.14 -23.19
C GLU A 253 -4.27 -2.51 -23.29
N LYS A 254 -4.96 -2.65 -24.41
CA LYS A 254 -6.39 -2.27 -24.55
C LYS A 254 -7.27 -3.01 -23.57
N GLY A 255 -6.89 -4.23 -23.18
CA GLY A 255 -7.51 -5.01 -22.12
C GLY A 255 -7.11 -4.61 -20.71
N GLN A 256 -6.37 -3.50 -20.52
CA GLN A 256 -5.81 -3.07 -19.22
C GLN A 256 -4.83 -4.10 -18.62
N ILE A 257 -3.97 -4.68 -19.45
CA ILE A 257 -2.91 -5.61 -19.05
C ILE A 257 -1.57 -5.01 -19.42
N ARG A 258 -0.66 -4.90 -18.46
CA ARG A 258 0.71 -4.44 -18.69
C ARG A 258 1.51 -5.53 -19.39
N ALA A 259 1.70 -5.38 -20.68
CA ALA A 259 2.43 -6.33 -21.52
C ALA A 259 3.66 -5.67 -22.13
N ASP A 260 4.79 -6.37 -22.11
CA ASP A 260 6.02 -6.00 -22.78
C ASP A 260 6.51 -7.06 -23.75
N VAL A 261 7.50 -6.72 -24.56
CA VAL A 261 8.10 -7.60 -25.57
C VAL A 261 9.61 -7.62 -25.36
N ASP A 262 10.17 -8.80 -25.14
CA ASP A 262 11.61 -8.98 -25.04
C ASP A 262 12.21 -9.23 -26.43
N ASP A 263 12.62 -8.15 -27.06
CA ASP A 263 13.20 -8.08 -28.39
C ASP A 263 14.75 -8.07 -28.37
N ARG A 264 15.35 -8.27 -27.20
CA ARG A 264 16.82 -8.22 -27.06
C ARG A 264 17.49 -9.34 -27.87
N SER A 265 18.69 -9.04 -28.37
CA SER A 265 19.54 -10.00 -29.11
C SER A 265 20.16 -11.05 -28.19
N GLU A 266 19.30 -11.88 -27.58
CA GLU A 266 19.65 -12.92 -26.60
C GLU A 266 18.90 -14.21 -26.92
N THR A 267 19.41 -15.35 -26.44
CA THR A 267 18.70 -16.63 -26.61
C THR A 267 17.34 -16.62 -25.95
N VAL A 268 16.37 -17.33 -26.52
CA VAL A 268 15.03 -17.49 -25.92
C VAL A 268 15.11 -18.00 -24.48
N ALA A 269 16.01 -18.97 -24.23
CA ALA A 269 16.18 -19.52 -22.87
C ALA A 269 16.66 -18.46 -21.87
N LYS A 270 17.58 -17.57 -22.26
CA LYS A 270 18.03 -16.46 -21.41
C LYS A 270 16.93 -15.46 -21.16
N ARG A 271 16.19 -15.04 -22.22
CA ARG A 271 15.07 -14.09 -22.09
C ARG A 271 13.97 -14.62 -21.19
N VAL A 272 13.63 -15.91 -21.28
CA VAL A 272 12.66 -16.56 -20.38
C VAL A 272 13.17 -16.58 -18.94
N ARG A 273 14.44 -16.98 -18.71
CA ARG A 273 15.06 -16.98 -17.38
C ARG A 273 15.09 -15.57 -16.76
N ASP A 274 15.41 -14.55 -17.54
CA ASP A 274 15.41 -13.15 -17.08
C ASP A 274 13.99 -12.72 -16.67
N ALA A 275 12.97 -13.09 -17.45
CA ALA A 275 11.57 -12.83 -17.10
C ALA A 275 11.15 -13.52 -15.78
N GLU A 276 11.61 -14.74 -15.54
CA GLU A 276 11.39 -15.47 -14.29
C GLU A 276 12.07 -14.79 -13.10
N ARG A 277 13.28 -14.25 -13.29
CA ARG A 277 14.01 -13.46 -12.28
C ARG A 277 13.34 -12.12 -11.96
N GLU A 278 12.69 -11.51 -12.94
CA GLU A 278 11.88 -10.29 -12.76
C GLU A 278 10.47 -10.57 -12.21
N TRP A 279 10.17 -11.82 -11.88
CA TRP A 279 8.89 -12.29 -11.35
C TRP A 279 7.70 -12.00 -12.26
N VAL A 280 7.90 -12.00 -13.57
CA VAL A 280 6.82 -11.79 -14.54
C VAL A 280 5.80 -12.92 -14.44
N PRO A 281 4.51 -12.61 -14.18
CA PRO A 281 3.48 -13.64 -13.93
C PRO A 281 3.18 -14.54 -15.13
N TYR A 282 3.19 -13.99 -16.33
CA TYR A 282 2.93 -14.73 -17.57
C TYR A 282 4.02 -14.48 -18.61
N VAL A 283 4.69 -15.52 -19.06
CA VAL A 283 5.69 -15.44 -20.14
C VAL A 283 5.22 -16.31 -21.30
N ILE A 284 5.16 -15.73 -22.50
CA ILE A 284 4.69 -16.39 -23.73
C ILE A 284 5.78 -16.29 -24.79
N VAL A 285 6.33 -17.44 -25.15
CA VAL A 285 7.25 -17.55 -26.29
C VAL A 285 6.44 -17.65 -27.57
N VAL A 286 6.79 -16.88 -28.59
CA VAL A 286 6.08 -16.84 -29.87
C VAL A 286 7.03 -17.22 -31.00
N GLY A 287 6.77 -18.37 -31.59
CA GLY A 287 7.42 -18.88 -32.80
C GLY A 287 6.40 -19.13 -33.91
N ASP A 288 6.80 -19.84 -34.98
CA ASP A 288 5.95 -20.10 -36.13
C ASP A 288 4.66 -20.85 -35.80
N LYS A 289 4.69 -21.74 -34.80
CA LYS A 289 3.52 -22.50 -34.33
C LYS A 289 2.49 -21.57 -33.70
N GLU A 290 2.96 -20.62 -32.88
CA GLU A 290 2.11 -19.72 -32.14
C GLU A 290 1.43 -18.67 -33.04
N LEU A 291 2.04 -18.30 -34.17
CA LEU A 291 1.43 -17.42 -35.16
C LEU A 291 0.10 -17.95 -35.72
N LYS A 292 -0.01 -19.28 -35.84
CA LYS A 292 -1.20 -19.97 -36.36
C LYS A 292 -2.10 -20.56 -35.29
N ALA A 293 -1.65 -20.55 -34.02
CA ALA A 293 -2.34 -21.22 -32.94
C ALA A 293 -3.47 -20.36 -32.37
N LYS A 294 -4.63 -20.99 -32.08
CA LYS A 294 -5.71 -20.37 -31.33
C LYS A 294 -5.39 -20.20 -29.84
N LYS A 295 -4.47 -21.02 -29.30
CA LYS A 295 -4.05 -21.00 -27.90
C LYS A 295 -2.53 -20.85 -27.84
N LEU A 296 -2.08 -19.94 -26.99
CA LEU A 296 -0.67 -19.66 -26.75
C LEU A 296 -0.20 -20.43 -25.48
N PRO A 297 0.97 -21.11 -25.54
CA PRO A 297 1.51 -21.82 -24.38
C PRO A 297 2.14 -20.82 -23.40
N ALA A 298 1.39 -20.41 -22.39
CA ALA A 298 1.86 -19.47 -21.36
C ALA A 298 2.59 -20.21 -20.23
N ARG A 299 3.80 -19.75 -19.91
CA ARG A 299 4.45 -20.03 -18.63
C ARG A 299 3.78 -19.16 -17.60
N VAL A 300 3.11 -19.78 -16.65
CA VAL A 300 2.49 -19.07 -15.52
C VAL A 300 3.36 -19.28 -14.30
N ARG A 301 3.76 -18.18 -13.65
CA ARG A 301 4.61 -18.22 -12.47
C ARG A 301 4.01 -19.14 -11.41
N GLY A 302 4.84 -19.99 -10.81
CA GLY A 302 4.41 -21.00 -9.84
C GLY A 302 3.87 -22.30 -10.45
N LEU A 303 3.59 -22.36 -11.76
CA LEU A 303 3.16 -23.60 -12.43
C LEU A 303 4.32 -24.29 -13.15
N LYS A 304 4.49 -25.60 -12.91
CA LYS A 304 5.52 -26.41 -13.58
C LYS A 304 5.22 -26.67 -15.07
N LYS A 305 3.94 -26.68 -15.45
CA LYS A 305 3.49 -27.00 -16.82
C LYS A 305 3.01 -25.72 -17.55
N LEU A 306 3.25 -25.69 -18.86
CA LEU A 306 2.69 -24.63 -19.71
C LEU A 306 1.16 -24.70 -19.70
N LYS A 307 0.53 -23.53 -19.57
CA LYS A 307 -0.94 -23.39 -19.62
C LYS A 307 -1.36 -22.86 -20.99
N PRO A 308 -2.09 -23.63 -21.80
CA PRO A 308 -2.57 -23.14 -23.09
C PRO A 308 -3.72 -22.15 -22.89
N LEU A 309 -3.51 -20.90 -23.25
CA LEU A 309 -4.49 -19.80 -23.11
C LEU A 309 -4.80 -19.17 -24.45
N THR A 310 -6.07 -18.89 -24.73
CA THR A 310 -6.43 -17.95 -25.80
C THR A 310 -6.17 -16.53 -25.30
N VAL A 311 -5.98 -15.57 -26.21
CA VAL A 311 -5.83 -14.15 -25.83
C VAL A 311 -7.01 -13.67 -25.00
N LYS A 312 -8.25 -14.03 -25.42
CA LYS A 312 -9.47 -13.72 -24.67
C LYS A 312 -9.47 -14.38 -23.29
N GLY A 313 -9.02 -15.64 -23.18
CA GLY A 313 -8.94 -16.37 -21.91
C GLY A 313 -7.90 -15.76 -20.96
N LEU A 314 -6.72 -15.37 -21.45
CA LEU A 314 -5.70 -14.67 -20.67
C LEU A 314 -6.23 -13.32 -20.16
N THR A 315 -6.87 -12.53 -21.04
CA THR A 315 -7.46 -11.25 -20.66
C THR A 315 -8.54 -11.42 -19.57
N ALA A 316 -9.42 -12.41 -19.73
CA ALA A 316 -10.46 -12.69 -18.74
C ALA A 316 -9.88 -13.14 -17.38
N GLU A 317 -8.82 -13.97 -17.40
CA GLU A 317 -8.15 -14.44 -16.20
C GLU A 317 -7.47 -13.29 -15.45
N VAL A 318 -6.71 -12.45 -16.16
CA VAL A 318 -6.06 -11.28 -15.56
C VAL A 318 -7.11 -10.31 -15.00
N LYS A 319 -8.14 -9.96 -15.77
CA LYS A 319 -9.22 -9.07 -15.31
C LYS A 319 -9.91 -9.60 -14.05
N ARG A 320 -10.21 -10.90 -13.99
CA ARG A 320 -10.82 -11.50 -12.79
C ARG A 320 -9.91 -11.37 -11.55
N LYS A 321 -8.60 -11.59 -11.72
CA LYS A 321 -7.62 -11.50 -10.62
C LYS A 321 -7.29 -10.05 -10.21
N THR A 322 -7.55 -9.08 -11.06
CA THR A 322 -7.29 -7.66 -10.81
C THR A 322 -8.57 -6.84 -10.66
N ASN A 323 -9.72 -7.50 -10.51
CA ASN A 323 -11.02 -6.85 -10.41
C ASN A 323 -11.08 -5.92 -9.19
N GLY A 324 -11.55 -4.69 -9.40
CA GLY A 324 -11.62 -3.67 -8.34
C GLY A 324 -10.29 -2.98 -8.02
N MET A 325 -9.17 -3.43 -8.61
CA MET A 325 -7.85 -2.83 -8.38
C MET A 325 -7.56 -1.72 -9.41
N PRO A 326 -6.80 -0.67 -9.01
CA PRO A 326 -6.43 0.40 -9.93
C PRO A 326 -5.51 -0.11 -11.04
N PHE A 327 -5.75 0.35 -12.26
CA PHE A 327 -4.87 0.11 -13.38
C PHE A 327 -3.96 1.32 -13.63
N ARG A 328 -2.67 1.05 -13.86
CA ARG A 328 -1.70 1.98 -14.41
C ARG A 328 -1.07 1.33 -15.64
N PRO A 329 -0.86 2.07 -16.74
CA PRO A 329 -0.16 1.54 -17.91
C PRO A 329 1.28 1.16 -17.58
N LEU A 330 1.93 0.44 -18.49
CA LEU A 330 3.34 0.10 -18.38
C LEU A 330 4.18 1.38 -18.24
N ALA A 331 5.00 1.46 -17.17
CA ALA A 331 5.80 2.65 -16.89
C ALA A 331 7.10 2.74 -17.71
N LEU A 332 7.56 1.62 -18.27
CA LEU A 332 8.77 1.49 -19.08
C LEU A 332 8.42 1.29 -20.56
N PRO A 333 9.36 1.51 -21.48
CA PRO A 333 9.17 1.18 -22.89
C PRO A 333 8.68 -0.26 -23.08
N LYS A 334 7.78 -0.46 -24.04
CA LYS A 334 7.21 -1.77 -24.37
C LYS A 334 8.27 -2.77 -24.85
N LEU A 335 9.24 -2.30 -25.64
CA LEU A 335 10.39 -3.07 -26.08
C LEU A 335 11.50 -3.05 -25.00
N LEU A 336 12.00 -4.20 -24.64
CA LEU A 336 13.06 -4.30 -23.62
C LEU A 336 14.40 -3.73 -24.13
N SER A 337 14.68 -3.82 -25.41
CA SER A 337 15.88 -3.21 -26.03
C SER A 337 15.95 -1.69 -25.84
N MET A 338 14.81 -1.04 -25.63
CA MET A 338 14.71 0.41 -25.41
C MET A 338 14.80 0.82 -23.93
N ARG A 339 14.94 -0.12 -23.03
CA ARG A 339 15.04 0.16 -21.59
C ARG A 339 16.48 0.43 -21.17
N PRO A 340 16.72 1.33 -20.21
CA PRO A 340 18.05 1.53 -19.65
C PRO A 340 18.55 0.24 -19.00
N ILE A 341 19.84 -0.04 -19.19
CA ILE A 341 20.53 -1.16 -18.52
C ILE A 341 21.35 -0.54 -17.37
N PHE A 342 21.10 -1.01 -16.16
CA PHE A 342 21.96 -0.68 -15.03
C PHE A 342 23.18 -1.61 -15.07
N VAL A 343 24.33 -1.07 -15.42
CA VAL A 343 25.60 -1.77 -15.34
C VAL A 343 26.08 -1.63 -13.91
N GLY A 344 26.06 -2.73 -13.18
CA GLY A 344 26.14 -2.83 -11.74
C GLY A 344 27.17 -1.96 -11.03
N ALA A 345 26.83 -1.62 -9.79
CA ALA A 345 27.77 -1.13 -8.82
C ALA A 345 28.49 -2.29 -8.14
#